data_322a437f1a56028a1adafbc1242d3916
#
_entry.id   322a437f1a56028a1adafbc1242d3916
#
_cell.length_a   1.000
_cell.length_b   1.000
_cell.length_c   1.000
_cell.angle_alpha   90.00
_cell.angle_beta   90.00
_cell.angle_gamma   90.00
#
_symmetry.space_group_name_H-M   'P 1'
#
loop_
_entity.id
_entity.type
_entity.pdbx_description
1 polymer ?
#
loop_
_entity_poly.entity_id
_entity_poly.type
_entity_poly.pdbx_seq_one_letter_code
_entity_poly.pdbx_strand_id
1 'polypeptide(L)'
;MKQNSTTRRNFLGSFVAAGTAALLMPKNVLSSFAGKSTMAARQPKPILEGKKVLFVHGGWEGHDPELTRDLFVPWMRSEGAEVTVSDNLDVYLDEALMQSLDLVVQIWTMGKITGDQEKGLLNAVKSGCGIAGWHGGLGDSFRDNVEYQFMVGGQWVSHPGGVIDYKVNIIDHEDPVTRGLPDFAMHSEQYYMHVDPNVNVLATTKFSGEHASWIDGCTMPVVWKKYYDKGRVFYSSLGHVIADFDVHEALEIQKRGIRWASESKYHPFEEWRSPVYKTY
;
A
#
# COMPACT_ATOMS: atom_id res chain seq x y z
N MET A 1 41.28 3.09 -48.40
CA MET A 1 42.10 4.27 -48.71
C MET A 1 41.85 5.35 -47.69
N LYS A 2 42.97 5.76 -47.03
CA LYS A 2 43.18 6.94 -46.14
C LYS A 2 42.40 6.97 -44.80
N GLN A 3 42.95 6.53 -43.77
CA GLN A 3 43.72 7.04 -42.59
C GLN A 3 43.90 8.57 -42.52
N ASN A 4 43.61 9.11 -41.31
CA ASN A 4 44.40 10.14 -40.58
C ASN A 4 43.73 10.29 -39.19
N SER A 5 44.28 9.94 -38.11
CA SER A 5 45.47 10.13 -37.27
C SER A 5 45.69 11.58 -36.79
N THR A 6 45.99 11.64 -35.49
CA THR A 6 46.71 12.65 -34.68
C THR A 6 45.86 13.74 -34.01
N THR A 7 46.05 14.17 -32.75
CA THR A 7 47.27 14.28 -31.94
C THR A 7 46.91 14.63 -30.49
N ARG A 8 47.63 14.02 -29.56
CA ARG A 8 47.76 14.42 -28.12
C ARG A 8 48.50 15.75 -28.01
N ARG A 9 48.16 16.57 -27.02
CA ARG A 9 49.08 17.59 -26.48
C ARG A 9 48.97 17.67 -24.95
N ASN A 10 50.06 17.28 -24.33
CA ASN A 10 50.44 17.52 -22.93
C ASN A 10 50.71 19.00 -22.73
N PHE A 11 50.42 19.54 -21.53
CA PHE A 11 51.09 20.72 -21.02
C PHE A 11 51.46 20.49 -19.56
N LEU A 12 52.78 20.44 -19.37
CA LEU A 12 53.50 20.42 -18.11
C LEU A 12 53.89 21.86 -17.72
N GLY A 13 53.86 22.14 -16.43
CA GLY A 13 54.86 23.00 -15.79
C GLY A 13 54.41 24.38 -15.32
N SER A 14 54.41 24.60 -14.03
CA SER A 14 55.42 25.45 -13.37
C SER A 14 55.18 25.54 -11.88
N PHE A 15 56.18 25.15 -11.10
CA PHE A 15 56.35 25.43 -9.68
C PHE A 15 56.80 26.90 -9.47
N VAL A 16 56.23 27.62 -8.47
CA VAL A 16 56.89 28.76 -7.83
C VAL A 16 56.76 28.59 -6.33
N ALA A 17 57.91 28.49 -5.68
CA ALA A 17 58.09 28.54 -4.25
C ALA A 17 58.44 29.98 -3.82
N ALA A 18 57.88 30.43 -2.72
CA ALA A 18 58.38 31.46 -1.79
C ALA A 18 57.20 31.77 -0.85
N GLY A 19 57.31 31.88 0.42
CA GLY A 19 58.26 32.30 1.37
C GLY A 19 57.56 32.27 2.74
N THR A 20 58.31 31.83 3.75
CA THR A 20 57.97 31.77 5.16
C THR A 20 57.84 33.18 5.77
N ALA A 21 56.70 33.52 6.34
CA ALA A 21 56.58 34.59 7.30
C ALA A 21 55.92 34.07 8.60
N ALA A 22 56.77 33.88 9.60
CA ALA A 22 56.33 33.60 10.97
C ALA A 22 55.75 34.86 11.58
N LEU A 23 54.46 34.89 11.88
CA LEU A 23 53.80 35.88 12.70
C LEU A 23 53.42 35.23 14.03
N LEU A 24 54.04 35.73 15.08
CA LEU A 24 53.76 35.48 16.50
C LEU A 24 52.31 35.89 16.79
N MET A 25 51.47 34.91 17.16
CA MET A 25 50.15 35.19 17.75
C MET A 25 50.19 34.95 19.25
N PRO A 26 49.49 35.79 20.02
CA PRO A 26 49.50 35.69 21.47
C PRO A 26 48.71 34.50 21.97
N LYS A 27 49.27 33.79 22.94
CA LYS A 27 48.60 32.77 23.73
C LYS A 27 47.55 33.48 24.62
N ASN A 28 46.25 33.29 24.32
CA ASN A 28 45.13 33.31 25.27
C ASN A 28 43.81 33.47 24.50
N VAL A 29 43.31 32.42 23.86
CA VAL A 29 41.88 32.19 23.66
C VAL A 29 41.68 30.65 23.59
N LEU A 30 41.76 30.01 24.74
CA LEU A 30 41.31 28.65 24.93
C LEU A 30 40.21 28.69 25.99
N SER A 31 38.98 29.01 25.60
CA SER A 31 37.78 28.58 26.33
C SER A 31 36.56 29.04 25.57
N SER A 32 35.86 28.11 24.99
CA SER A 32 34.41 27.99 24.74
C SER A 32 34.04 27.35 23.42
N PHE A 33 34.52 26.13 23.21
CA PHE A 33 33.84 25.19 22.29
C PHE A 33 33.46 23.93 23.07
N ALA A 34 32.69 24.13 24.13
CA ALA A 34 31.96 23.05 24.77
C ALA A 34 30.53 23.07 24.23
N GLY A 35 30.10 21.95 23.65
CA GLY A 35 28.68 21.62 23.55
C GLY A 35 27.95 22.05 22.28
N LYS A 36 28.41 21.64 21.08
CA LYS A 36 27.42 21.31 20.06
C LYS A 36 26.89 19.91 20.41
N SER A 37 25.83 19.90 21.23
CA SER A 37 24.95 18.75 21.35
C SER A 37 24.50 18.41 19.91
N THR A 38 25.02 17.35 19.37
CA THR A 38 24.45 16.73 18.16
C THR A 38 23.06 16.30 18.58
N MET A 39 22.04 17.09 18.24
CA MET A 39 20.67 16.60 18.26
C MET A 39 20.69 15.36 17.34
N ALA A 40 20.71 14.18 17.96
CA ALA A 40 20.48 12.95 17.25
C ALA A 40 19.18 13.17 16.47
N ALA A 41 19.25 13.08 15.14
CA ALA A 41 18.08 13.20 14.29
C ALA A 41 17.07 12.16 14.82
N ARG A 42 15.96 12.65 15.39
CA ARG A 42 14.90 11.79 15.91
C ARG A 42 14.44 10.95 14.74
N GLN A 43 14.69 9.65 14.79
CA GLN A 43 14.18 8.71 13.78
C GLN A 43 12.68 8.98 13.66
N PRO A 44 12.15 9.08 12.43
CA PRO A 44 10.71 9.24 12.27
C PRO A 44 10.03 8.07 12.97
N LYS A 45 8.99 8.38 13.76
CA LYS A 45 8.23 7.32 14.43
C LYS A 45 7.68 6.34 13.41
N PRO A 46 7.74 5.03 13.68
CA PRO A 46 7.05 4.06 12.85
C PRO A 46 5.56 4.42 12.72
N ILE A 47 5.00 4.36 11.52
CA ILE A 47 3.63 4.87 11.25
C ILE A 47 2.57 4.03 11.98
N LEU A 48 2.86 2.74 12.22
CA LEU A 48 1.95 1.84 12.93
C LEU A 48 2.21 1.77 14.44
N GLU A 49 3.08 2.64 14.99
CA GLU A 49 3.42 2.62 16.42
C GLU A 49 2.18 2.75 17.30
N GLY A 50 1.93 1.75 18.14
CA GLY A 50 0.81 1.68 19.08
C GLY A 50 -0.56 1.44 18.44
N LYS A 51 -0.63 1.18 17.13
CA LYS A 51 -1.88 0.83 16.46
C LYS A 51 -2.29 -0.60 16.78
N LYS A 52 -3.56 -0.80 17.13
CA LYS A 52 -4.16 -2.12 17.32
C LYS A 52 -4.71 -2.64 16.01
N VAL A 53 -4.13 -3.70 15.52
CA VAL A 53 -4.45 -4.31 14.22
C VAL A 53 -4.98 -5.72 14.42
N LEU A 54 -6.10 -6.03 13.80
CA LEU A 54 -6.58 -7.39 13.63
C LEU A 54 -6.24 -7.87 12.22
N PHE A 55 -5.47 -8.94 12.11
CA PHE A 55 -5.19 -9.62 10.84
C PHE A 55 -6.01 -10.89 10.76
N VAL A 56 -6.99 -10.93 9.84
CA VAL A 56 -7.85 -12.10 9.61
C VAL A 56 -7.48 -12.74 8.29
N HIS A 57 -7.18 -14.04 8.33
CA HIS A 57 -6.78 -14.79 7.14
C HIS A 57 -7.49 -16.13 7.03
N GLY A 58 -7.67 -16.61 5.82
CA GLY A 58 -8.30 -17.91 5.55
C GLY A 58 -9.10 -17.94 4.25
N GLY A 59 -10.13 -18.76 4.23
CA GLY A 59 -10.94 -18.99 3.05
C GLY A 59 -10.25 -19.95 2.10
N TRP A 60 -10.16 -19.60 0.81
CA TRP A 60 -9.55 -20.47 -0.19
C TRP A 60 -8.01 -20.45 -0.13
N GLU A 61 -7.41 -21.63 0.04
CA GLU A 61 -5.96 -21.80 0.25
C GLU A 61 -5.12 -21.39 -0.97
N GLY A 62 -5.70 -21.41 -2.20
CA GLY A 62 -4.99 -21.05 -3.43
C GLY A 62 -4.52 -19.59 -3.53
N HIS A 63 -4.91 -18.74 -2.56
CA HIS A 63 -4.43 -17.35 -2.44
C HIS A 63 -3.38 -17.17 -1.34
N ASP A 64 -2.70 -18.24 -0.91
CA ASP A 64 -1.61 -18.22 0.05
C ASP A 64 -1.89 -17.41 1.34
N PRO A 65 -3.07 -17.56 2.00
CA PRO A 65 -3.44 -16.71 3.14
C PRO A 65 -2.45 -16.81 4.31
N GLU A 66 -1.83 -17.98 4.53
CA GLU A 66 -0.84 -18.17 5.58
C GLU A 66 0.50 -17.53 5.23
N LEU A 67 0.96 -17.67 3.98
CA LEU A 67 2.21 -17.08 3.52
C LEU A 67 2.14 -15.55 3.52
N THR A 68 0.98 -15.00 3.13
CA THR A 68 0.76 -13.55 3.20
C THR A 68 0.71 -13.05 4.65
N ARG A 69 0.09 -13.80 5.58
CA ARG A 69 0.19 -13.52 7.02
C ARG A 69 1.65 -13.46 7.47
N ASP A 70 2.45 -14.45 7.07
CA ASP A 70 3.85 -14.56 7.49
C ASP A 70 4.75 -13.45 6.91
N LEU A 71 4.35 -12.84 5.79
CA LEU A 71 5.00 -11.64 5.25
C LEU A 71 4.56 -10.37 5.98
N PHE A 72 3.25 -10.14 6.12
CA PHE A 72 2.74 -8.83 6.56
C PHE A 72 2.68 -8.67 8.08
N VAL A 73 2.40 -9.72 8.84
CA VAL A 73 2.31 -9.62 10.32
C VAL A 73 3.65 -9.24 10.95
N PRO A 74 4.79 -9.89 10.62
CA PRO A 74 6.08 -9.47 11.14
C PRO A 74 6.45 -8.04 10.73
N TRP A 75 6.13 -7.65 9.49
CA TRP A 75 6.36 -6.29 9.02
C TRP A 75 5.55 -5.28 9.83
N MET A 76 4.23 -5.48 10.05
CA MET A 76 3.40 -4.57 10.84
C MET A 76 3.91 -4.45 12.29
N ARG A 77 4.34 -5.56 12.90
CA ARG A 77 4.95 -5.55 14.24
C ARG A 77 6.26 -4.79 14.26
N SER A 78 7.08 -4.90 13.22
CA SER A 78 8.33 -4.11 13.09
C SER A 78 8.09 -2.61 12.93
N GLU A 79 6.91 -2.23 12.40
CA GLU A 79 6.41 -0.84 12.33
C GLU A 79 5.76 -0.37 13.65
N GLY A 80 5.77 -1.21 14.70
CA GLY A 80 5.28 -0.86 16.02
C GLY A 80 3.81 -1.19 16.31
N ALA A 81 3.12 -1.94 15.42
CA ALA A 81 1.74 -2.35 15.62
C ALA A 81 1.60 -3.47 16.66
N GLU A 82 0.50 -3.42 17.43
CA GLU A 82 0.00 -4.53 18.23
C GLU A 82 -0.92 -5.38 17.36
N VAL A 83 -0.40 -6.51 16.85
CA VAL A 83 -1.14 -7.33 15.87
C VAL A 83 -1.73 -8.58 16.53
N THR A 84 -3.06 -8.66 16.55
CA THR A 84 -3.85 -9.87 16.81
C THR A 84 -4.07 -10.58 15.49
N VAL A 85 -3.88 -11.90 15.46
CA VAL A 85 -4.08 -12.75 14.26
C VAL A 85 -5.23 -13.71 14.52
N SER A 86 -6.12 -13.86 13.56
CA SER A 86 -7.21 -14.84 13.60
C SER A 86 -7.36 -15.58 12.26
N ASP A 87 -7.54 -16.87 12.33
CA ASP A 87 -7.93 -17.76 11.23
C ASP A 87 -9.42 -18.12 11.27
N ASN A 88 -10.20 -17.38 12.08
CA ASN A 88 -11.61 -17.62 12.30
C ASN A 88 -12.40 -16.29 12.28
N LEU A 89 -13.53 -16.28 11.60
CA LEU A 89 -14.43 -15.13 11.49
C LEU A 89 -15.22 -14.82 12.77
N ASP A 90 -15.28 -15.75 13.74
CA ASP A 90 -15.90 -15.51 15.05
C ASP A 90 -15.22 -14.37 15.82
N VAL A 91 -13.99 -14.02 15.46
CA VAL A 91 -13.29 -12.85 16.01
C VAL A 91 -14.09 -11.56 15.84
N TYR A 92 -14.92 -11.46 14.81
CA TYR A 92 -15.80 -10.30 14.58
C TYR A 92 -16.96 -10.19 15.56
N LEU A 93 -17.27 -11.26 16.33
CA LEU A 93 -18.27 -11.27 17.40
C LEU A 93 -17.76 -10.67 18.71
N ASP A 94 -16.43 -10.54 18.86
CA ASP A 94 -15.82 -9.89 20.04
C ASP A 94 -15.96 -8.37 19.93
N GLU A 95 -17.07 -7.85 20.43
CA GLU A 95 -17.39 -6.43 20.36
C GLU A 95 -16.33 -5.56 21.03
N ALA A 96 -15.77 -5.99 22.17
CA ALA A 96 -14.76 -5.23 22.90
C ALA A 96 -13.45 -5.12 22.10
N LEU A 97 -13.02 -6.22 21.49
CA LEU A 97 -11.88 -6.22 20.58
C LEU A 97 -12.16 -5.29 19.39
N MET A 98 -13.27 -5.52 18.67
CA MET A 98 -13.61 -4.78 17.45
C MET A 98 -13.69 -3.26 17.65
N GLN A 99 -14.23 -2.80 18.78
CA GLN A 99 -14.27 -1.38 19.14
C GLN A 99 -12.88 -0.80 19.45
N SER A 100 -11.97 -1.61 19.94
CA SER A 100 -10.61 -1.18 20.30
C SER A 100 -9.68 -1.01 19.11
N LEU A 101 -9.99 -1.63 17.95
CA LEU A 101 -9.11 -1.72 16.78
C LEU A 101 -8.97 -0.37 16.05
N ASP A 102 -7.77 -0.14 15.54
CA ASP A 102 -7.46 0.95 14.59
C ASP A 102 -7.59 0.48 13.15
N LEU A 103 -7.32 -0.82 12.91
CA LEU A 103 -7.30 -1.40 11.58
C LEU A 103 -7.70 -2.88 11.61
N VAL A 104 -8.49 -3.29 10.62
CA VAL A 104 -8.65 -4.68 10.21
C VAL A 104 -7.91 -4.89 8.90
N VAL A 105 -7.02 -5.88 8.83
CA VAL A 105 -6.47 -6.41 7.58
C VAL A 105 -7.14 -7.74 7.33
N GLN A 106 -7.93 -7.84 6.26
CA GLN A 106 -8.67 -9.06 5.95
C GLN A 106 -8.16 -9.70 4.66
N ILE A 107 -7.80 -10.98 4.75
CA ILE A 107 -7.40 -11.86 3.64
C ILE A 107 -8.19 -13.16 3.75
N TRP A 108 -9.47 -13.06 3.37
CA TRP A 108 -10.41 -14.18 3.45
C TRP A 108 -11.14 -14.39 2.12
N THR A 109 -10.60 -15.23 1.26
CA THR A 109 -11.18 -15.43 -0.08
C THR A 109 -12.41 -16.33 -0.04
N MET A 110 -13.48 -15.91 -0.74
CA MET A 110 -14.75 -16.62 -0.81
C MET A 110 -15.40 -16.85 0.57
N GLY A 111 -16.00 -18.01 0.79
CA GLY A 111 -16.62 -18.38 2.05
C GLY A 111 -17.95 -17.68 2.31
N LYS A 112 -18.47 -17.90 3.51
CA LYS A 112 -19.68 -17.26 4.03
C LYS A 112 -19.39 -16.61 5.36
N ILE A 113 -20.06 -15.51 5.62
CA ILE A 113 -20.07 -14.81 6.90
C ILE A 113 -21.51 -14.81 7.45
N THR A 114 -21.66 -15.00 8.75
CA THR A 114 -22.98 -14.87 9.38
C THR A 114 -23.38 -13.40 9.51
N GLY A 115 -24.68 -13.12 9.64
CA GLY A 115 -25.15 -11.74 9.81
C GLY A 115 -24.58 -11.02 11.04
N ASP A 116 -24.33 -11.76 12.14
CA ASP A 116 -23.74 -11.18 13.35
C ASP A 116 -22.24 -10.90 13.17
N GLN A 117 -21.47 -11.79 12.52
CA GLN A 117 -20.07 -11.55 12.17
C GLN A 117 -19.94 -10.35 11.22
N GLU A 118 -20.75 -10.31 10.14
CA GLU A 118 -20.80 -9.17 9.21
C GLU A 118 -21.10 -7.87 9.96
N LYS A 119 -22.13 -7.87 10.80
CA LYS A 119 -22.51 -6.71 11.60
C LYS A 119 -21.37 -6.22 12.50
N GLY A 120 -20.65 -7.14 13.15
CA GLY A 120 -19.49 -6.81 13.97
C GLY A 120 -18.40 -6.09 13.17
N LEU A 121 -18.03 -6.64 12.00
CA LEU A 121 -17.06 -6.02 11.10
C LEU A 121 -17.53 -4.64 10.61
N LEU A 122 -18.75 -4.55 10.05
CA LEU A 122 -19.29 -3.32 9.50
C LEU A 122 -19.40 -2.21 10.55
N ASN A 123 -19.83 -2.55 11.78
CA ASN A 123 -19.93 -1.58 12.87
C ASN A 123 -18.57 -1.04 13.29
N ALA A 124 -17.53 -1.87 13.34
CA ALA A 124 -16.18 -1.41 13.63
C ALA A 124 -15.72 -0.39 12.59
N VAL A 125 -15.91 -0.70 11.29
CA VAL A 125 -15.53 0.22 10.21
C VAL A 125 -16.34 1.51 10.24
N LYS A 126 -17.68 1.43 10.38
CA LYS A 126 -18.56 2.61 10.54
C LYS A 126 -18.14 3.51 11.70
N SER A 127 -17.62 2.93 12.78
CA SER A 127 -17.16 3.67 13.97
C SER A 127 -15.77 4.30 13.81
N GLY A 128 -15.10 4.10 12.66
CA GLY A 128 -13.82 4.72 12.34
C GLY A 128 -12.63 3.77 12.32
N CYS A 129 -12.80 2.47 12.58
CA CYS A 129 -11.75 1.50 12.33
C CYS A 129 -11.44 1.46 10.83
N GLY A 130 -10.17 1.46 10.43
CA GLY A 130 -9.79 1.25 9.04
C GLY A 130 -9.95 -0.20 8.63
N ILE A 131 -10.14 -0.45 7.33
CA ILE A 131 -10.03 -1.79 6.75
C ILE A 131 -9.12 -1.76 5.53
N ALA A 132 -8.25 -2.76 5.42
CA ALA A 132 -7.37 -2.96 4.28
C ALA A 132 -7.36 -4.44 3.88
N GLY A 133 -7.23 -4.69 2.60
CA GLY A 133 -7.08 -6.04 2.07
C GLY A 133 -6.82 -6.02 0.58
N TRP A 134 -6.62 -7.20 0.02
CA TRP A 134 -6.23 -7.32 -1.37
C TRP A 134 -6.79 -8.55 -2.04
N HIS A 135 -6.79 -8.51 -3.37
CA HIS A 135 -7.15 -9.60 -4.26
C HIS A 135 -8.48 -10.24 -3.84
N GLY A 136 -8.58 -11.57 -3.88
CA GLY A 136 -9.75 -12.29 -3.41
C GLY A 136 -9.97 -12.19 -1.90
N GLY A 137 -8.92 -11.90 -1.13
CA GLY A 137 -8.99 -11.83 0.33
C GLY A 137 -9.86 -10.71 0.89
N LEU A 138 -10.18 -9.69 0.08
CA LEU A 138 -11.16 -8.66 0.40
C LEU A 138 -12.19 -8.49 -0.72
N GLY A 139 -11.78 -8.52 -2.00
CA GLY A 139 -12.66 -8.26 -3.14
C GLY A 139 -13.48 -9.45 -3.62
N ASP A 140 -13.18 -10.66 -3.16
CA ASP A 140 -13.93 -11.89 -3.48
C ASP A 140 -14.44 -12.61 -2.23
N SER A 141 -14.44 -11.94 -1.09
CA SER A 141 -15.01 -12.48 0.15
C SER A 141 -16.54 -12.37 0.13
N PHE A 142 -17.20 -13.37 0.69
CA PHE A 142 -18.62 -13.33 1.05
C PHE A 142 -19.54 -12.84 -0.06
N ARG A 143 -19.49 -13.48 -1.23
CA ARG A 143 -20.17 -13.09 -2.49
C ARG A 143 -21.67 -12.81 -2.35
N ASP A 144 -22.33 -13.38 -1.33
CA ASP A 144 -23.77 -13.21 -1.10
C ASP A 144 -24.08 -11.95 -0.24
N ASN A 145 -23.07 -11.26 0.30
CA ASN A 145 -23.24 -10.18 1.29
C ASN A 145 -23.10 -8.79 0.65
N VAL A 146 -24.20 -8.19 0.26
CA VAL A 146 -24.23 -6.90 -0.46
C VAL A 146 -23.74 -5.73 0.39
N GLU A 147 -24.00 -5.72 1.70
CA GLU A 147 -23.49 -4.66 2.61
C GLU A 147 -21.98 -4.73 2.76
N TYR A 148 -21.43 -5.93 2.79
CA TYR A 148 -19.98 -6.14 2.76
C TYR A 148 -19.36 -5.58 1.47
N GLN A 149 -19.94 -5.90 0.32
CA GLN A 149 -19.48 -5.38 -0.99
C GLN A 149 -19.58 -3.85 -1.05
N PHE A 150 -20.66 -3.28 -0.48
CA PHE A 150 -20.84 -1.84 -0.40
C PHE A 150 -19.76 -1.17 0.47
N MET A 151 -19.33 -1.84 1.56
CA MET A 151 -18.21 -1.38 2.36
C MET A 151 -16.89 -1.41 1.55
N VAL A 152 -16.60 -2.53 0.87
CA VAL A 152 -15.34 -2.72 0.10
C VAL A 152 -15.28 -1.79 -1.11
N GLY A 153 -16.40 -1.51 -1.75
CA GLY A 153 -16.49 -0.69 -2.95
C GLY A 153 -16.25 -1.45 -4.24
N GLY A 154 -16.32 -2.77 -4.20
CA GLY A 154 -16.23 -3.62 -5.38
C GLY A 154 -16.36 -5.09 -5.06
N GLN A 155 -16.62 -5.86 -6.12
CA GLN A 155 -16.78 -7.31 -6.07
C GLN A 155 -16.10 -7.93 -7.27
N TRP A 156 -15.32 -8.98 -7.04
CA TRP A 156 -14.74 -9.80 -8.09
C TRP A 156 -15.82 -10.44 -8.96
N VAL A 157 -15.55 -10.49 -10.27
CA VAL A 157 -16.42 -11.10 -11.27
C VAL A 157 -15.69 -12.22 -12.01
N SER A 158 -14.48 -11.93 -12.51
CA SER A 158 -13.71 -12.86 -13.34
C SER A 158 -12.24 -12.44 -13.43
N HIS A 159 -11.40 -13.38 -13.88
CA HIS A 159 -10.01 -13.13 -14.30
C HIS A 159 -9.76 -13.85 -15.63
N PRO A 160 -10.26 -13.31 -16.77
CA PRO A 160 -10.14 -13.95 -18.07
C PRO A 160 -8.69 -14.22 -18.44
N GLY A 161 -8.38 -15.49 -18.76
CA GLY A 161 -7.03 -15.95 -19.05
C GLY A 161 -6.29 -16.56 -17.86
N GLY A 162 -6.84 -16.45 -16.63
CA GLY A 162 -6.15 -16.92 -15.41
C GLY A 162 -4.96 -16.05 -15.08
N VAL A 163 -3.80 -16.67 -14.84
CA VAL A 163 -2.53 -15.98 -14.63
C VAL A 163 -1.94 -15.56 -15.97
N ILE A 164 -1.81 -14.25 -16.19
CA ILE A 164 -1.35 -13.66 -17.46
C ILE A 164 -0.40 -12.48 -17.19
N ASP A 165 0.32 -12.07 -18.21
CA ASP A 165 1.10 -10.84 -18.18
C ASP A 165 0.19 -9.62 -18.44
N TYR A 166 0.22 -8.62 -17.56
CA TYR A 166 -0.51 -7.38 -17.76
C TYR A 166 0.21 -6.18 -17.15
N LYS A 167 -0.21 -5.00 -17.53
CA LYS A 167 0.33 -3.74 -17.03
C LYS A 167 -0.61 -3.09 -16.02
N VAL A 168 -0.04 -2.60 -14.94
CA VAL A 168 -0.70 -1.70 -13.98
C VAL A 168 -0.23 -0.28 -14.26
N ASN A 169 -1.18 0.65 -14.43
CA ASN A 169 -0.92 2.06 -14.70
C ASN A 169 -1.29 2.87 -13.44
N ILE A 170 -0.34 3.62 -12.93
CA ILE A 170 -0.58 4.58 -11.84
C ILE A 170 -1.27 5.79 -12.42
N ILE A 171 -2.45 6.15 -11.89
CA ILE A 171 -3.25 7.28 -12.38
C ILE A 171 -3.32 8.46 -11.40
N ASP A 172 -3.02 8.23 -10.13
CA ASP A 172 -2.85 9.27 -9.13
C ASP A 172 -1.42 9.24 -8.57
N HIS A 173 -0.56 10.13 -9.07
CA HIS A 173 0.84 10.24 -8.67
C HIS A 173 1.06 11.10 -7.42
N GLU A 174 0.02 11.76 -6.92
CA GLU A 174 0.09 12.62 -5.74
C GLU A 174 -0.38 11.91 -4.46
N ASP A 175 -1.18 10.84 -4.60
CA ASP A 175 -1.68 10.09 -3.46
C ASP A 175 -0.53 9.42 -2.68
N PRO A 176 -0.53 9.47 -1.34
CA PRO A 176 0.51 8.85 -0.51
C PRO A 176 0.74 7.36 -0.77
N VAL A 177 -0.28 6.64 -1.26
CA VAL A 177 -0.17 5.20 -1.56
C VAL A 177 0.66 4.96 -2.83
N THR A 178 0.49 5.79 -3.85
CA THR A 178 1.06 5.59 -5.19
C THR A 178 2.16 6.58 -5.55
N ARG A 179 2.36 7.62 -4.75
CA ARG A 179 3.37 8.65 -5.00
C ARG A 179 4.75 8.07 -5.24
N GLY A 180 5.35 8.47 -6.37
CA GLY A 180 6.71 8.09 -6.75
C GLY A 180 6.84 6.66 -7.29
N LEU A 181 5.74 5.91 -7.42
CA LEU A 181 5.74 4.62 -8.09
C LEU A 181 5.54 4.81 -9.60
N PRO A 182 6.31 4.09 -10.44
CA PRO A 182 6.06 4.05 -11.89
C PRO A 182 4.90 3.10 -12.22
N ASP A 183 4.47 3.10 -13.46
CA ASP A 183 3.72 1.98 -14.04
C ASP A 183 4.58 0.71 -14.03
N PHE A 184 3.96 -0.44 -13.80
CA PHE A 184 4.69 -1.70 -13.66
C PHE A 184 3.96 -2.88 -14.32
N ALA A 185 4.69 -3.97 -14.52
CA ALA A 185 4.15 -5.22 -15.05
C ALA A 185 3.84 -6.20 -13.92
N MET A 186 2.81 -7.00 -14.11
CA MET A 186 2.45 -8.14 -13.26
C MET A 186 2.35 -9.40 -14.12
N HIS A 187 2.69 -10.53 -13.54
CA HIS A 187 2.38 -11.86 -14.03
C HIS A 187 1.46 -12.53 -13.00
N SER A 188 0.15 -12.32 -13.12
CA SER A 188 -0.81 -12.66 -12.08
C SER A 188 -2.23 -12.74 -12.66
N GLU A 189 -3.24 -12.95 -11.81
CA GLU A 189 -4.64 -12.84 -12.21
C GLU A 189 -5.03 -11.37 -12.41
N GLN A 190 -5.43 -11.02 -13.64
CA GLN A 190 -5.99 -9.72 -13.95
C GLN A 190 -7.49 -9.70 -13.63
N TYR A 191 -7.88 -9.07 -12.53
CA TYR A 191 -9.27 -9.04 -12.09
C TYR A 191 -10.14 -8.11 -12.91
N TYR A 192 -11.27 -8.66 -13.39
CA TYR A 192 -12.44 -7.89 -13.80
C TYR A 192 -13.41 -7.82 -12.63
N MET A 193 -13.85 -6.62 -12.27
CA MET A 193 -14.64 -6.38 -11.05
C MET A 193 -15.87 -5.53 -11.33
N HIS A 194 -16.93 -5.72 -10.56
CA HIS A 194 -17.92 -4.67 -10.36
C HIS A 194 -17.35 -3.67 -9.35
N VAL A 195 -17.37 -2.40 -9.69
CA VAL A 195 -16.75 -1.34 -8.85
C VAL A 195 -17.78 -0.25 -8.57
N ASP A 196 -17.87 0.14 -7.30
CA ASP A 196 -18.70 1.22 -6.82
C ASP A 196 -18.25 2.55 -7.46
N PRO A 197 -19.16 3.38 -8.02
CA PRO A 197 -18.80 4.70 -8.55
C PRO A 197 -18.25 5.67 -7.50
N ASN A 198 -18.39 5.35 -6.21
CA ASN A 198 -17.91 6.18 -5.09
C ASN A 198 -16.55 5.71 -4.55
N VAL A 199 -15.61 5.34 -5.42
CA VAL A 199 -14.23 5.02 -5.05
C VAL A 199 -13.25 6.02 -5.68
N ASN A 200 -12.12 6.25 -5.00
CA ASN A 200 -10.99 6.96 -5.57
C ASN A 200 -9.99 5.96 -6.14
N VAL A 201 -9.91 5.90 -7.44
CA VAL A 201 -9.02 5.00 -8.15
C VAL A 201 -7.62 5.57 -8.19
N LEU A 202 -6.64 4.77 -7.74
CA LEU A 202 -5.22 5.15 -7.70
C LEU A 202 -4.42 4.49 -8.83
N ALA A 203 -4.83 3.29 -9.24
CA ALA A 203 -4.20 2.55 -10.33
C ALA A 203 -5.23 1.76 -11.13
N THR A 204 -4.93 1.53 -12.40
CA THR A 204 -5.81 0.82 -13.34
C THR A 204 -5.03 -0.19 -14.15
N THR A 205 -5.76 -1.13 -14.78
CA THR A 205 -5.26 -1.99 -15.84
C THR A 205 -6.20 -1.95 -17.05
N LYS A 206 -5.71 -2.35 -18.23
CA LYS A 206 -6.50 -2.38 -19.45
C LYS A 206 -6.54 -3.79 -20.01
N PHE A 207 -7.74 -4.30 -20.30
CA PHE A 207 -7.94 -5.59 -20.94
C PHE A 207 -7.65 -5.51 -22.44
N SER A 208 -6.99 -6.55 -22.97
CA SER A 208 -6.67 -6.67 -24.40
C SER A 208 -7.80 -7.31 -25.22
N GLY A 209 -8.82 -7.89 -24.56
CA GLY A 209 -9.85 -8.67 -25.23
C GLY A 209 -9.42 -10.07 -25.71
N GLU A 210 -8.18 -10.46 -25.53
CA GLU A 210 -7.63 -11.76 -25.98
C GLU A 210 -8.39 -12.95 -25.41
N HIS A 211 -8.71 -12.89 -24.11
CA HIS A 211 -9.40 -13.98 -23.40
C HIS A 211 -10.92 -13.75 -23.26
N ALA A 212 -11.39 -12.52 -23.54
CA ALA A 212 -12.80 -12.13 -23.46
C ALA A 212 -13.01 -10.90 -24.34
N SER A 213 -13.40 -11.12 -25.59
CA SER A 213 -13.48 -10.05 -26.61
C SER A 213 -14.46 -8.93 -26.27
N TRP A 214 -15.48 -9.19 -25.47
CA TRP A 214 -16.49 -8.19 -25.07
C TRP A 214 -16.01 -7.17 -24.03
N ILE A 215 -14.81 -7.38 -23.46
CA ILE A 215 -14.16 -6.41 -22.56
C ILE A 215 -12.92 -5.76 -23.18
N ASP A 216 -12.71 -5.94 -24.48
CA ASP A 216 -11.58 -5.32 -25.18
C ASP A 216 -11.54 -3.80 -24.96
N GLY A 217 -10.37 -3.32 -24.57
CA GLY A 217 -10.15 -1.91 -24.27
C GLY A 217 -10.74 -1.43 -22.94
N CYS A 218 -11.44 -2.29 -22.17
CA CYS A 218 -11.96 -1.94 -20.87
C CYS A 218 -10.84 -1.56 -19.90
N THR A 219 -10.93 -0.39 -19.31
CA THR A 219 -10.05 0.06 -18.22
C THR A 219 -10.69 -0.29 -16.89
N MET A 220 -9.99 -1.09 -16.07
CA MET A 220 -10.47 -1.59 -14.79
C MET A 220 -9.67 -1.01 -13.64
N PRO A 221 -10.33 -0.51 -12.58
CA PRO A 221 -9.66 -0.17 -11.33
C PRO A 221 -8.91 -1.36 -10.73
N VAL A 222 -7.66 -1.13 -10.30
CA VAL A 222 -6.80 -2.11 -9.64
C VAL A 222 -6.62 -1.77 -8.17
N VAL A 223 -6.42 -0.48 -7.88
CA VAL A 223 -6.21 0.03 -6.50
C VAL A 223 -7.16 1.17 -6.26
N TRP A 224 -7.87 1.12 -5.13
CA TRP A 224 -8.73 2.22 -4.73
C TRP A 224 -8.79 2.45 -3.23
N LYS A 225 -9.27 3.63 -2.87
CA LYS A 225 -9.61 4.05 -1.53
C LYS A 225 -11.04 4.55 -1.49
N LYS A 226 -11.71 4.39 -0.36
CA LYS A 226 -13.00 5.01 -0.08
C LYS A 226 -13.22 5.19 1.42
N TYR A 227 -14.33 5.80 1.77
CA TYR A 227 -14.86 5.79 3.14
C TYR A 227 -16.12 4.94 3.22
N TYR A 228 -16.29 4.26 4.35
CA TYR A 228 -17.52 3.62 4.74
C TYR A 228 -17.93 4.20 6.09
N ASP A 229 -18.89 5.16 6.09
CA ASP A 229 -19.16 6.06 7.20
C ASP A 229 -17.86 6.78 7.65
N LYS A 230 -17.32 6.51 8.84
CA LYS A 230 -16.09 7.11 9.38
C LYS A 230 -14.83 6.30 9.09
N GLY A 231 -14.97 5.07 8.61
CA GLY A 231 -13.85 4.16 8.38
C GLY A 231 -13.22 4.34 7.00
N ARG A 232 -11.89 4.29 6.95
CA ARG A 232 -11.12 4.24 5.71
C ARG A 232 -11.10 2.82 5.17
N VAL A 233 -11.35 2.66 3.88
CA VAL A 233 -11.32 1.38 3.18
C VAL A 233 -10.25 1.44 2.09
N PHE A 234 -9.30 0.53 2.14
CA PHE A 234 -8.27 0.36 1.13
C PHE A 234 -8.37 -1.01 0.48
N TYR A 235 -8.39 -1.03 -0.84
CA TYR A 235 -8.39 -2.26 -1.63
C TYR A 235 -7.37 -2.20 -2.76
N SER A 236 -6.77 -3.37 -3.05
CA SER A 236 -5.97 -3.61 -4.24
C SER A 236 -6.31 -4.98 -4.82
N SER A 237 -6.45 -5.10 -6.13
CA SER A 237 -6.65 -6.39 -6.80
C SER A 237 -5.35 -7.18 -7.04
N LEU A 238 -4.20 -6.63 -6.62
CA LEU A 238 -2.88 -7.29 -6.69
C LEU A 238 -2.72 -8.28 -5.52
N GLY A 239 -1.84 -9.27 -5.66
CA GLY A 239 -1.51 -10.19 -4.57
C GLY A 239 -2.31 -11.50 -4.62
N HIS A 240 -2.40 -12.12 -5.80
CA HIS A 240 -2.99 -13.45 -6.02
C HIS A 240 -2.29 -14.50 -5.16
N VAL A 241 -0.96 -14.57 -5.26
CA VAL A 241 -0.09 -15.44 -4.47
C VAL A 241 1.04 -14.64 -3.84
N ILE A 242 1.75 -15.26 -2.90
CA ILE A 242 2.84 -14.58 -2.18
C ILE A 242 3.92 -14.04 -3.12
N ALA A 243 4.21 -14.71 -4.24
CA ALA A 243 5.21 -14.29 -5.21
C ALA A 243 4.87 -12.97 -5.92
N ASP A 244 3.60 -12.55 -5.95
CA ASP A 244 3.21 -11.25 -6.50
C ASP A 244 3.85 -10.09 -5.74
N PHE A 245 4.19 -10.29 -4.47
CA PHE A 245 4.84 -9.28 -3.63
C PHE A 245 6.37 -9.22 -3.81
N ASP A 246 6.95 -10.04 -4.71
CA ASP A 246 8.31 -9.84 -5.21
C ASP A 246 8.36 -8.63 -6.16
N VAL A 247 7.22 -8.21 -6.71
CA VAL A 247 7.07 -6.96 -7.45
C VAL A 247 7.04 -5.81 -6.44
N HIS A 248 8.09 -4.98 -6.46
CA HIS A 248 8.30 -3.91 -5.49
C HIS A 248 7.09 -2.97 -5.37
N GLU A 249 6.53 -2.55 -6.50
CA GLU A 249 5.40 -1.63 -6.55
C GLU A 249 4.14 -2.24 -5.94
N ALA A 250 3.89 -3.53 -6.18
CA ALA A 250 2.75 -4.23 -5.60
C ALA A 250 2.87 -4.31 -4.07
N LEU A 251 4.05 -4.67 -3.55
CA LEU A 251 4.33 -4.72 -2.12
C LEU A 251 4.20 -3.34 -1.46
N GLU A 252 4.77 -2.30 -2.08
CA GLU A 252 4.72 -0.94 -1.55
C GLU A 252 3.29 -0.38 -1.52
N ILE A 253 2.49 -0.64 -2.55
CA ILE A 253 1.06 -0.25 -2.59
C ILE A 253 0.32 -0.85 -1.38
N GLN A 254 0.51 -2.15 -1.10
CA GLN A 254 -0.13 -2.80 0.05
C GLN A 254 0.32 -2.20 1.38
N LYS A 255 1.63 -2.05 1.59
CA LYS A 255 2.18 -1.47 2.82
C LYS A 255 1.68 -0.04 3.06
N ARG A 256 1.66 0.78 2.01
CA ARG A 256 1.20 2.17 2.09
C ARG A 256 -0.31 2.25 2.28
N GLY A 257 -1.08 1.36 1.65
CA GLY A 257 -2.53 1.24 1.83
C GLY A 257 -2.91 0.85 3.28
N ILE A 258 -2.21 -0.12 3.86
CA ILE A 258 -2.35 -0.52 5.26
C ILE A 258 -2.07 0.67 6.20
N ARG A 259 -0.95 1.39 5.98
CA ARG A 259 -0.61 2.59 6.76
C ARG A 259 -1.69 3.66 6.63
N TRP A 260 -2.17 3.95 5.42
CA TRP A 260 -3.22 4.93 5.18
C TRP A 260 -4.54 4.55 5.89
N ALA A 261 -4.95 3.30 5.81
CA ALA A 261 -6.18 2.83 6.45
C ALA A 261 -6.08 2.87 7.99
N SER A 262 -4.90 2.57 8.58
CA SER A 262 -4.68 2.58 10.02
C SER A 262 -4.83 3.97 10.67
N GLU A 263 -4.77 5.03 9.86
CA GLU A 263 -4.90 6.41 10.30
C GLU A 263 -6.36 6.89 10.40
N SER A 264 -7.33 6.02 10.14
CA SER A 264 -8.76 6.35 10.05
C SER A 264 -9.28 7.14 11.26
N LYS A 265 -9.00 6.70 12.49
CA LYS A 265 -9.43 7.36 13.74
C LYS A 265 -8.68 8.64 14.09
N TYR A 266 -7.54 8.91 13.46
CA TYR A 266 -6.58 9.94 13.87
C TYR A 266 -6.61 11.20 13.00
N HIS A 267 -7.37 11.15 11.92
CA HIS A 267 -7.54 12.28 11.03
C HIS A 267 -9.02 12.65 10.92
N PRO A 268 -9.34 13.94 10.76
CA PRO A 268 -10.70 14.36 10.50
C PRO A 268 -11.28 13.59 9.32
N PHE A 269 -12.58 13.34 9.39
CA PHE A 269 -13.32 12.82 8.25
C PHE A 269 -13.12 13.79 7.08
N GLU A 270 -12.42 13.36 6.06
CA GLU A 270 -12.28 14.12 4.82
C GLU A 270 -13.51 13.81 3.97
N GLU A 271 -14.18 14.85 3.52
CA GLU A 271 -15.17 14.72 2.47
C GLU A 271 -14.46 14.35 1.17
N TRP A 272 -14.11 13.08 1.08
CA TRP A 272 -13.38 12.59 -0.04
C TRP A 272 -14.32 11.93 -1.01
N ARG A 273 -14.50 12.57 -2.15
CA ARG A 273 -15.38 12.10 -3.20
C ARG A 273 -14.66 12.25 -4.53
N SER A 274 -14.20 11.14 -5.02
CA SER A 274 -13.66 11.06 -6.37
C SER A 274 -14.34 9.91 -7.09
N PRO A 275 -15.62 10.03 -7.45
CA PRO A 275 -16.33 8.98 -8.14
C PRO A 275 -15.65 8.64 -9.46
N VAL A 276 -15.58 7.35 -9.80
CA VAL A 276 -15.06 6.85 -11.08
C VAL A 276 -15.87 7.43 -12.25
N TYR A 277 -17.19 7.54 -12.06
CA TYR A 277 -18.10 8.11 -13.04
C TYR A 277 -18.40 9.57 -12.67
N LYS A 278 -18.08 10.47 -13.59
CA LYS A 278 -18.46 11.89 -13.44
C LYS A 278 -19.97 12.02 -13.56
N THR A 279 -20.56 12.85 -12.71
CA THR A 279 -21.94 13.29 -12.89
C THR A 279 -22.03 14.16 -14.14
N TYR A 280 -23.04 13.90 -14.96
CA TYR A 280 -23.32 14.67 -16.17
C TYR A 280 -24.11 15.94 -15.84
#